data_75371e0cba6799dcc54c6198d51b4982
#
_entry.id   75371e0cba6799dcc54c6198d51b4982
#
_cell.length_a   1.000
_cell.length_b   1.000
_cell.length_c   1.000
_cell.angle_alpha   90.00
_cell.angle_beta   90.00
_cell.angle_gamma   90.00
#
_symmetry.space_group_name_H-M   'P 1'
#
loop_
_entity.id
_entity.type
_entity.pdbx_description
1 polymer ?
#
loop_
_entity_poly.entity_id
_entity_poly.type
_entity_poly.pdbx_seq_one_letter_code
_entity_poly.pdbx_strand_id
1 'polypeptide(L)'
;MRRREYVHPHKRKHISNRHLADRYFYAGEHDTVTRISLTQYNTDTLHTREIKTNETSFKKFVDGNSINWFQVSGLTDSEAVTRIVNEFGMHNLDAKDILTPQHVVKIEEYDKHMLIVLNSSYYDTNMEINSEHISILITGNVVIS
;
A
#
# COMPACT_ATOMS: atom_id res chain seq x y z
N MET A 1 31.70 4.91 -37.93
CA MET A 1 30.24 5.03 -37.76
C MET A 1 29.70 3.78 -37.09
N ARG A 2 29.45 3.79 -35.76
CA ARG A 2 28.91 2.64 -35.02
C ARG A 2 27.40 2.77 -34.98
N ARG A 3 26.68 1.79 -35.56
CA ARG A 3 25.21 1.68 -35.46
C ARG A 3 24.85 1.39 -34.00
N ARG A 4 24.01 2.22 -33.39
CA ARG A 4 23.34 1.92 -32.12
C ARG A 4 22.28 0.86 -32.39
N GLU A 5 22.43 -0.32 -31.78
CA GLU A 5 21.36 -1.32 -31.73
C GLU A 5 20.24 -0.78 -30.85
N TYR A 6 19.04 -0.74 -31.43
CA TYR A 6 17.82 -0.41 -30.74
C TYR A 6 17.38 -1.68 -29.98
N VAL A 7 17.46 -1.65 -28.66
CA VAL A 7 16.90 -2.70 -27.80
C VAL A 7 15.39 -2.49 -27.79
N HIS A 8 14.64 -3.48 -28.33
CA HIS A 8 13.19 -3.48 -28.29
C HIS A 8 12.68 -3.59 -26.87
N PRO A 9 11.73 -2.75 -26.42
CA PRO A 9 11.13 -2.91 -25.11
C PRO A 9 10.39 -4.24 -25.03
N HIS A 10 10.61 -4.96 -23.92
CA HIS A 10 9.97 -6.24 -23.66
C HIS A 10 8.45 -6.12 -23.82
N LYS A 11 7.87 -6.96 -24.67
CA LYS A 11 6.43 -7.10 -24.81
C LYS A 11 5.81 -7.51 -23.48
N ARG A 12 5.05 -6.62 -22.87
CA ARG A 12 4.19 -6.94 -21.72
C ARG A 12 3.28 -8.09 -22.09
N LYS A 13 3.38 -9.21 -21.39
CA LYS A 13 2.41 -10.30 -21.51
C LYS A 13 1.08 -9.81 -20.96
N HIS A 14 0.14 -9.51 -21.82
CA HIS A 14 -1.25 -9.25 -21.44
C HIS A 14 -1.85 -10.58 -20.97
N ILE A 15 -1.88 -10.80 -19.65
CA ILE A 15 -2.60 -11.92 -19.06
C ILE A 15 -4.08 -11.54 -19.06
N SER A 16 -4.81 -12.06 -20.02
CA SER A 16 -6.27 -11.94 -20.10
C SER A 16 -6.90 -12.87 -19.06
N ASN A 17 -7.16 -12.36 -17.86
CA ASN A 17 -7.81 -13.10 -16.78
C ASN A 17 -9.29 -12.73 -16.68
N ARG A 18 -10.12 -13.31 -17.54
CA ARG A 18 -11.59 -13.21 -17.45
C ARG A 18 -12.21 -13.92 -16.22
N HIS A 19 -11.43 -14.67 -15.44
CA HIS A 19 -11.90 -15.45 -14.27
C HIS A 19 -11.41 -14.94 -12.92
N LEU A 20 -10.80 -13.75 -12.84
CA LEU A 20 -10.27 -13.16 -11.59
C LEU A 20 -10.91 -11.80 -11.31
N ALA A 21 -12.22 -11.67 -11.53
CA ALA A 21 -12.95 -10.43 -11.38
C ALA A 21 -12.90 -9.85 -9.94
N ASP A 22 -12.46 -10.65 -8.93
CA ASP A 22 -12.48 -10.28 -7.52
C ASP A 22 -11.09 -10.31 -6.83
N ARG A 23 -10.00 -10.56 -7.56
CA ARG A 23 -8.65 -10.53 -7.00
C ARG A 23 -7.87 -9.34 -7.52
N TYR A 24 -7.44 -8.47 -6.61
CA TYR A 24 -6.55 -7.37 -6.92
C TYR A 24 -5.11 -7.85 -6.85
N PHE A 25 -4.28 -7.44 -7.82
CA PHE A 25 -2.87 -7.77 -7.85
C PHE A 25 -2.06 -6.49 -7.84
N TYR A 26 -0.95 -6.52 -7.12
CA TYR A 26 0.03 -5.46 -7.19
C TYR A 26 0.57 -5.34 -8.62
N ALA A 27 0.50 -4.14 -9.19
CA ALA A 27 0.92 -3.84 -10.57
C ALA A 27 2.25 -3.09 -10.64
N GLY A 28 2.95 -2.92 -9.52
CA GLY A 28 4.24 -2.21 -9.43
C GLY A 28 5.42 -3.07 -9.88
N GLU A 29 6.58 -2.41 -10.02
CA GLU A 29 7.83 -3.03 -10.49
C GLU A 29 8.71 -3.59 -9.35
N HIS A 30 8.35 -3.33 -8.08
CA HIS A 30 9.14 -3.71 -6.91
C HIS A 30 8.61 -4.97 -6.24
N ASP A 31 9.45 -6.01 -6.18
CA ASP A 31 9.15 -7.30 -5.52
C ASP A 31 9.40 -7.27 -4.00
N THR A 32 9.16 -6.14 -3.35
CA THR A 32 9.35 -6.02 -1.91
C THR A 32 8.32 -6.86 -1.16
N VAL A 33 8.79 -7.80 -0.34
CA VAL A 33 7.93 -8.65 0.49
C VAL A 33 7.09 -7.79 1.43
N THR A 34 5.79 -8.05 1.45
CA THR A 34 4.86 -7.32 2.32
C THR A 34 5.17 -7.59 3.79
N ARG A 35 5.34 -6.53 4.55
CA ARG A 35 5.50 -6.53 6.01
C ARG A 35 4.49 -5.56 6.62
N ILE A 36 3.94 -5.93 7.76
CA ILE A 36 3.01 -5.09 8.50
C ILE A 36 3.59 -4.86 9.89
N SER A 37 3.76 -3.61 10.28
CA SER A 37 4.06 -3.25 11.66
C SER A 37 2.95 -2.39 12.23
N LEU A 38 2.70 -2.53 13.52
CA LEU A 38 1.74 -1.73 14.26
C LEU A 38 2.48 -0.91 15.31
N THR A 39 2.40 0.41 15.18
CA THR A 39 2.84 1.37 16.18
C THR A 39 1.63 1.92 16.91
N GLN A 40 1.58 1.72 18.22
CA GLN A 40 0.53 2.23 19.11
C GLN A 40 1.13 3.28 20.03
N TYR A 41 0.52 4.45 20.08
CA TYR A 41 1.03 5.53 20.93
C TYR A 41 -0.09 6.42 21.48
N ASN A 42 0.17 6.95 22.66
CA ASN A 42 -0.61 7.99 23.33
C ASN A 42 0.34 8.97 24.02
N THR A 43 -0.16 9.79 24.97
CA THR A 43 0.68 10.75 25.70
C THR A 43 1.79 10.11 26.54
N ASP A 44 1.61 8.87 26.97
CA ASP A 44 2.45 8.22 27.98
C ASP A 44 3.26 7.05 27.44
N THR A 45 2.81 6.45 26.35
CA THR A 45 3.38 5.18 25.83
C THR A 45 3.56 5.20 24.33
N LEU A 46 4.57 4.45 23.86
CA LEU A 46 4.80 4.14 22.45
C LEU A 46 5.28 2.69 22.35
N HIS A 47 4.57 1.89 21.60
CA HIS A 47 4.89 0.49 21.34
C HIS A 47 4.83 0.18 19.87
N THR A 48 5.85 -0.53 19.35
CA THR A 48 5.86 -1.02 17.96
C THR A 48 6.08 -2.53 17.96
N ARG A 49 5.34 -3.23 17.09
CA ARG A 49 5.46 -4.68 16.89
C ARG A 49 5.17 -5.06 15.45
N GLU A 50 5.74 -6.16 14.99
CA GLU A 50 5.36 -6.77 13.72
C GLU A 50 4.06 -7.56 13.85
N ILE A 51 3.22 -7.48 12.79
CA ILE A 51 1.98 -8.22 12.64
C ILE A 51 2.14 -9.15 11.44
N LYS A 52 1.76 -10.40 11.59
CA LYS A 52 1.81 -11.36 10.48
C LYS A 52 0.79 -10.98 9.39
N THR A 53 1.19 -11.11 8.13
CA THR A 53 0.30 -10.80 6.99
C THR A 53 -0.87 -11.77 6.88
N ASN A 54 -0.75 -12.99 7.39
CA ASN A 54 -1.81 -14.00 7.39
C ASN A 54 -2.81 -13.90 8.55
N GLU A 55 -2.80 -12.81 9.32
CA GLU A 55 -3.80 -12.57 10.35
C GLU A 55 -5.22 -12.48 9.76
N THR A 56 -6.16 -13.10 10.46
CA THR A 56 -7.57 -13.11 10.02
C THR A 56 -8.31 -11.82 10.35
N SER A 57 -7.84 -11.07 11.34
CA SER A 57 -8.37 -9.75 11.71
C SER A 57 -7.27 -8.87 12.28
N PHE A 58 -7.21 -7.64 11.78
CA PHE A 58 -6.30 -6.60 12.25
C PHE A 58 -6.97 -5.73 13.34
N LYS A 59 -8.30 -5.62 13.33
CA LYS A 59 -9.06 -4.88 14.35
C LYS A 59 -8.84 -5.40 15.76
N LYS A 60 -8.52 -6.69 15.94
CA LYS A 60 -8.23 -7.27 17.27
C LYS A 60 -7.00 -6.65 17.94
N PHE A 61 -6.14 -6.00 17.19
CA PHE A 61 -4.95 -5.35 17.68
C PHE A 61 -5.15 -3.87 18.04
N VAL A 62 -6.29 -3.28 17.68
CA VAL A 62 -6.59 -1.86 17.92
C VAL A 62 -6.82 -1.62 19.40
N ASP A 63 -6.06 -0.68 19.96
CA ASP A 63 -6.29 -0.12 21.28
C ASP A 63 -7.14 1.16 21.18
N GLY A 64 -8.27 1.19 21.89
CA GLY A 64 -9.19 2.33 21.86
C GLY A 64 -8.65 3.60 22.51
N ASN A 65 -7.60 3.49 23.35
CA ASN A 65 -7.01 4.61 24.07
C ASN A 65 -5.73 5.17 23.40
N SER A 66 -5.35 4.62 22.28
CA SER A 66 -4.12 4.97 21.55
C SER A 66 -4.42 5.28 20.09
N ILE A 67 -3.55 6.01 19.43
CA ILE A 67 -3.46 6.02 17.97
C ILE A 67 -2.83 4.70 17.54
N ASN A 68 -3.41 4.06 16.56
CA ASN A 68 -2.98 2.77 16.03
C ASN A 68 -2.50 2.96 14.59
N TRP A 69 -1.21 2.94 14.38
CA TRP A 69 -0.62 3.13 13.07
C TRP A 69 -0.11 1.80 12.50
N PHE A 70 -0.83 1.26 11.52
CA PHE A 70 -0.42 0.11 10.72
C PHE A 70 0.44 0.60 9.55
N GLN A 71 1.71 0.24 9.53
CA GLN A 71 2.62 0.51 8.44
C GLN A 71 2.75 -0.75 7.59
N VAL A 72 2.38 -0.65 6.31
CA VAL A 72 2.44 -1.73 5.34
C VAL A 72 3.53 -1.42 4.33
N SER A 73 4.65 -2.12 4.41
CA SER A 73 5.77 -1.99 3.49
C SER A 73 5.76 -3.12 2.48
N GLY A 74 5.85 -2.80 1.19
CA GLY A 74 5.70 -3.77 0.12
C GLY A 74 4.24 -4.19 -0.09
N LEU A 75 3.87 -4.39 -1.34
CA LEU A 75 2.48 -4.67 -1.74
C LEU A 75 2.31 -6.02 -2.46
N THR A 76 3.31 -6.90 -2.37
CA THR A 76 3.29 -8.20 -3.07
C THR A 76 2.26 -9.18 -2.52
N ASP A 77 1.93 -9.10 -1.21
CA ASP A 77 0.79 -9.79 -0.61
C ASP A 77 -0.47 -8.92 -0.72
N SER A 78 -1.02 -8.84 -1.92
CA SER A 78 -2.21 -8.04 -2.22
C SER A 78 -3.46 -8.51 -1.44
N GLU A 79 -3.52 -9.78 -1.03
CA GLU A 79 -4.61 -10.29 -0.20
C GLU A 79 -4.55 -9.70 1.22
N ALA A 80 -3.35 -9.61 1.81
CA ALA A 80 -3.16 -8.99 3.11
C ALA A 80 -3.49 -7.49 3.07
N VAL A 81 -3.01 -6.78 2.03
CA VAL A 81 -3.30 -5.36 1.83
C VAL A 81 -4.80 -5.12 1.68
N THR A 82 -5.47 -5.87 0.81
CA THR A 82 -6.92 -5.76 0.60
C THR A 82 -7.69 -6.06 1.88
N ARG A 83 -7.29 -7.09 2.62
CA ARG A 83 -7.94 -7.47 3.87
C ARG A 83 -7.83 -6.38 4.93
N ILE A 84 -6.64 -5.82 5.16
CA ILE A 84 -6.48 -4.77 6.16
C ILE A 84 -7.29 -3.52 5.81
N VAL A 85 -7.26 -3.04 4.58
CA VAL A 85 -7.97 -1.83 4.20
C VAL A 85 -9.49 -2.02 4.22
N ASN A 86 -10.00 -3.17 3.75
CA ASN A 86 -11.44 -3.47 3.80
C ASN A 86 -11.96 -3.61 5.22
N GLU A 87 -11.17 -4.20 6.12
CA GLU A 87 -11.56 -4.36 7.53
C GLU A 87 -11.76 -3.01 8.22
N PHE A 88 -11.01 -1.99 7.82
CA PHE A 88 -11.17 -0.62 8.33
C PHE A 88 -12.15 0.25 7.52
N GLY A 89 -12.95 -0.35 6.66
CA GLY A 89 -14.13 0.25 6.06
C GLY A 89 -13.93 0.84 4.67
N MET A 90 -12.80 0.53 4.01
CA MET A 90 -12.59 0.96 2.64
C MET A 90 -13.31 0.07 1.62
N HIS A 91 -13.64 0.66 0.49
CA HIS A 91 -14.17 -0.06 -0.66
C HIS A 91 -13.08 -0.81 -1.42
N ASN A 92 -13.49 -1.87 -2.13
CA ASN A 92 -12.58 -2.63 -3.01
C ASN A 92 -11.92 -1.76 -4.09
N LEU A 93 -12.55 -0.68 -4.53
CA LEU A 93 -11.97 0.26 -5.49
C LEU A 93 -10.76 0.99 -4.91
N ASP A 94 -10.81 1.39 -3.65
CA ASP A 94 -9.71 2.07 -2.97
C ASP A 94 -8.53 1.12 -2.78
N ALA A 95 -8.79 -0.15 -2.43
CA ALA A 95 -7.76 -1.18 -2.37
C ALA A 95 -7.05 -1.37 -3.72
N LYS A 96 -7.79 -1.27 -4.83
CA LYS A 96 -7.22 -1.30 -6.17
C LYS A 96 -6.30 -0.11 -6.43
N ASP A 97 -6.69 1.08 -6.00
CA ASP A 97 -5.88 2.29 -6.18
C ASP A 97 -4.57 2.21 -5.39
N ILE A 98 -4.61 1.68 -4.16
CA ILE A 98 -3.43 1.41 -3.34
C ILE A 98 -2.47 0.42 -4.04
N LEU A 99 -3.02 -0.63 -4.65
CA LEU A 99 -2.25 -1.69 -5.32
C LEU A 99 -1.76 -1.34 -6.73
N THR A 100 -2.16 -0.16 -7.25
CA THR A 100 -1.80 0.28 -8.61
C THR A 100 -0.96 1.55 -8.56
N PRO A 101 0.39 1.47 -8.56
CA PRO A 101 1.29 2.61 -8.32
C PRO A 101 1.24 3.74 -9.35
N GLN A 102 0.49 3.59 -10.42
CA GLN A 102 0.38 4.58 -11.50
C GLN A 102 -0.81 5.53 -11.31
N HIS A 103 -1.43 5.53 -10.14
CA HIS A 103 -2.57 6.39 -9.88
C HIS A 103 -2.20 7.85 -9.64
N VAL A 104 -3.15 8.69 -9.96
CA VAL A 104 -3.09 10.14 -9.75
C VAL A 104 -3.07 10.43 -8.25
N VAL A 105 -2.23 11.37 -7.84
CA VAL A 105 -2.28 11.97 -6.50
C VAL A 105 -3.70 12.45 -6.22
N LYS A 106 -4.30 11.99 -5.12
CA LYS A 106 -5.67 12.31 -4.74
C LYS A 106 -5.88 12.34 -3.24
N ILE A 107 -6.88 13.08 -2.82
CA ILE A 107 -7.44 13.02 -1.47
C ILE A 107 -8.93 12.75 -1.65
N GLU A 108 -9.41 11.68 -1.03
CA GLU A 108 -10.82 11.31 -1.00
C GLU A 108 -11.30 11.29 0.44
N GLU A 109 -12.29 12.12 0.72
CA GLU A 109 -12.93 12.21 2.03
C GLU A 109 -14.27 11.52 2.00
N TYR A 110 -14.49 10.61 2.93
CA TYR A 110 -15.71 9.87 3.16
C TYR A 110 -16.24 10.16 4.57
N ASP A 111 -17.47 9.80 4.87
CA ASP A 111 -18.10 10.08 6.18
C ASP A 111 -17.28 9.59 7.38
N LYS A 112 -16.54 8.49 7.25
CA LYS A 112 -15.85 7.84 8.36
C LYS A 112 -14.36 7.65 8.15
N HIS A 113 -13.84 7.91 6.96
CA HIS A 113 -12.43 7.74 6.63
C HIS A 113 -11.98 8.71 5.55
N MET A 114 -10.67 8.90 5.48
CA MET A 114 -9.99 9.69 4.46
C MET A 114 -8.91 8.84 3.82
N LEU A 115 -8.85 8.82 2.48
CA LEU A 115 -7.79 8.22 1.72
C LEU A 115 -6.94 9.31 1.06
N ILE A 116 -5.65 9.27 1.30
CA ILE A 116 -4.66 10.13 0.66
C ILE A 116 -3.74 9.24 -0.15
N VAL A 117 -3.58 9.56 -1.43
CA VAL A 117 -2.64 8.89 -2.33
C VAL A 117 -1.67 9.95 -2.85
N LEU A 118 -0.39 9.72 -2.70
CA LEU A 118 0.66 10.66 -3.12
C LEU A 118 1.89 9.92 -3.65
N ASN A 119 2.74 10.64 -4.38
CA ASN A 119 4.04 10.16 -4.78
C ASN A 119 5.11 10.95 -4.04
N SER A 120 6.02 10.24 -3.39
CA SER A 120 7.23 10.80 -2.78
C SER A 120 8.40 10.60 -3.73
N SER A 121 9.21 11.64 -3.91
CA SER A 121 10.43 11.53 -4.71
C SER A 121 11.65 11.68 -3.80
N TYR A 122 12.65 10.83 -4.01
CA TYR A 122 13.89 10.85 -3.26
C TYR A 122 15.09 10.56 -4.16
N TYR A 123 16.27 10.94 -3.70
CA TYR A 123 17.54 10.57 -4.37
C TYR A 123 18.04 9.27 -3.80
N ASP A 124 18.39 8.33 -4.68
CA ASP A 124 19.07 7.11 -4.27
C ASP A 124 20.59 7.35 -4.01
N THR A 125 21.30 6.28 -3.71
CA THR A 125 22.75 6.33 -3.44
C THR A 125 23.59 6.76 -4.66
N ASN A 126 23.04 6.67 -5.88
CA ASN A 126 23.65 7.08 -7.14
C ASN A 126 23.25 8.51 -7.55
N MET A 127 22.52 9.23 -6.70
CA MET A 127 21.94 10.56 -6.99
C MET A 127 20.90 10.53 -8.12
N GLU A 128 20.28 9.40 -8.38
CA GLU A 128 19.17 9.28 -9.30
C GLU A 128 17.84 9.54 -8.57
N ILE A 129 16.91 10.25 -9.24
CA ILE A 129 15.59 10.53 -8.67
C ILE A 129 14.72 9.28 -8.82
N ASN A 130 14.30 8.75 -7.69
CA ASN A 130 13.32 7.68 -7.59
C ASN A 130 12.00 8.24 -7.06
N SER A 131 10.90 7.54 -7.37
CA SER A 131 9.56 7.89 -6.90
C SER A 131 8.93 6.69 -6.21
N GLU A 132 8.31 6.95 -5.06
CA GLU A 132 7.60 5.96 -4.27
C GLU A 132 6.13 6.36 -4.16
N HIS A 133 5.25 5.38 -4.37
CA HIS A 133 3.81 5.53 -4.20
C HIS A 133 3.46 5.30 -2.73
N ILE A 134 2.81 6.28 -2.13
CA ILE A 134 2.40 6.24 -0.72
C ILE A 134 0.89 6.42 -0.65
N SER A 135 0.22 5.53 0.07
CA SER A 135 -1.19 5.64 0.40
C SER A 135 -1.37 5.73 1.91
N ILE A 136 -2.22 6.65 2.36
CA ILE A 136 -2.52 6.85 3.77
C ILE A 136 -4.03 6.81 3.95
N LEU A 137 -4.50 5.84 4.72
CA LEU A 137 -5.88 5.76 5.19
C LEU A 137 -5.96 6.21 6.63
N ILE A 138 -6.92 7.10 6.92
CA ILE A 138 -7.21 7.58 8.28
C ILE A 138 -8.67 7.26 8.61
N THR A 139 -8.90 6.55 9.70
CA THR A 139 -10.25 6.23 10.19
C THR A 139 -10.28 6.17 11.72
N GLY A 140 -11.05 7.06 12.36
CA GLY A 140 -11.07 7.16 13.81
C GLY A 140 -9.68 7.35 14.42
N ASN A 141 -9.26 6.41 15.27
CA ASN A 141 -7.93 6.38 15.89
C ASN A 141 -6.96 5.41 15.17
N VAL A 142 -7.24 5.06 13.92
CA VAL A 142 -6.42 4.17 13.10
C VAL A 142 -5.86 4.91 11.88
N VAL A 143 -4.57 4.73 11.64
CA VAL A 143 -3.85 5.16 10.44
C VAL A 143 -3.27 3.91 9.76
N ILE A 144 -3.40 3.78 8.45
CA ILE A 144 -2.74 2.73 7.65
C ILE A 144 -1.95 3.43 6.55
N SER A 145 -0.66 3.13 6.43
CA SER A 145 0.21 3.71 5.39
C SER A 145 1.09 2.65 4.75
#